data_a5c4b2fb2a408601fb71a4572691250d
#
_entry.id   a5c4b2fb2a408601fb71a4572691250d
#
_cell.length_a   1.000
_cell.length_b   1.000
_cell.length_c   1.000
_cell.angle_alpha   90.00
_cell.angle_beta   90.00
_cell.angle_gamma   90.00
#
_symmetry.space_group_name_H-M   'P 1'
#
loop_
_entity.id
_entity.type
_entity.pdbx_description
1 polymer ?
#
loop_
_entity_poly.entity_id
_entity_poly.type
_entity_poly.pdbx_seq_one_letter_code
_entity_poly.pdbx_strand_id
1 'polypeptide(L)'
;MIDFQNVSFSYGEESSGGGIRNVNLTINTGEFVLLTGESGCGKTTITRLVNGLVPHYYEGKLEGDVLLDGKSVSDTPLYDLAAMVGSVFQNPKSQFFNVDTDSELAFACENLGYPQEDILKRIDRTVSDYHIEDLMGRSVFALSGGEKQKIACASSSVLLPGIMVLDEPSSNLDMAAIDDLRQVLSLWKKQGKTILIAEHRLYYLHDLADRVLYVKDGEIEREY
;
A
#
# COMPACT_ATOMS: atom_id res chain seq x y z
N MET A 1 -7.87 10.97 4.14
CA MET A 1 -9.22 10.38 3.97
C MET A 1 -9.32 9.74 2.59
N ILE A 2 -9.89 8.57 2.50
CA ILE A 2 -10.16 7.85 1.22
C ILE A 2 -11.68 7.75 1.09
N ASP A 3 -12.24 8.10 -0.08
CA ASP A 3 -13.69 8.07 -0.28
C ASP A 3 -14.03 7.46 -1.64
N PHE A 4 -14.77 6.35 -1.64
CA PHE A 4 -15.27 5.66 -2.81
C PHE A 4 -16.72 6.06 -3.04
N GLN A 5 -17.04 6.64 -4.18
CA GLN A 5 -18.36 7.15 -4.53
C GLN A 5 -18.97 6.34 -5.68
N ASN A 6 -19.80 5.34 -5.37
CA ASN A 6 -20.46 4.44 -6.32
C ASN A 6 -19.49 3.80 -7.31
N VAL A 7 -18.35 3.30 -6.80
CA VAL A 7 -17.25 2.83 -7.64
C VAL A 7 -17.52 1.42 -8.15
N SER A 8 -17.48 1.27 -9.47
CA SER A 8 -17.45 -0.02 -10.14
C SER A 8 -16.27 -0.05 -11.11
N PHE A 9 -15.55 -1.16 -11.16
CA PHE A 9 -14.45 -1.35 -12.11
C PHE A 9 -14.44 -2.78 -12.64
N SER A 10 -14.28 -2.92 -13.96
CA SER A 10 -14.09 -4.21 -14.64
C SER A 10 -12.84 -4.18 -15.50
N TYR A 11 -11.99 -5.23 -15.40
CA TYR A 11 -10.83 -5.39 -16.27
C TYR A 11 -11.26 -5.83 -17.67
N GLY A 12 -10.72 -5.18 -18.71
CA GLY A 12 -11.04 -5.46 -20.11
C GLY A 12 -12.43 -4.98 -20.53
N GLU A 13 -12.78 -5.28 -21.79
CA GLU A 13 -14.07 -4.85 -22.38
C GLU A 13 -15.26 -5.75 -22.00
N GLU A 14 -15.00 -6.99 -21.56
CA GLU A 14 -16.06 -7.93 -21.14
C GLU A 14 -16.16 -8.02 -19.62
N SER A 15 -17.37 -7.95 -19.10
CA SER A 15 -17.72 -8.03 -17.67
C SER A 15 -17.37 -9.36 -16.97
N SER A 16 -16.72 -10.28 -17.68
CA SER A 16 -16.22 -11.57 -17.15
C SER A 16 -14.84 -11.49 -16.47
N GLY A 17 -14.15 -10.34 -16.54
CA GLY A 17 -12.74 -10.18 -16.12
C GLY A 17 -12.49 -9.96 -14.63
N GLY A 18 -13.48 -10.09 -13.74
CA GLY A 18 -13.35 -9.73 -12.32
C GLY A 18 -13.38 -8.19 -12.13
N GLY A 19 -13.33 -7.74 -10.87
CA GLY A 19 -13.36 -6.30 -10.55
C GLY A 19 -14.14 -6.02 -9.26
N ILE A 20 -14.73 -4.82 -9.19
CA ILE A 20 -15.59 -4.42 -8.07
C ILE A 20 -16.89 -3.79 -8.59
N ARG A 21 -17.92 -3.78 -7.77
CA ARG A 21 -19.26 -3.28 -8.11
C ARG A 21 -19.82 -2.41 -7.00
N ASN A 22 -20.29 -1.22 -7.37
CA ASN A 22 -21.02 -0.29 -6.52
C ASN A 22 -20.44 -0.11 -5.11
N VAL A 23 -19.11 -0.03 -5.02
CA VAL A 23 -18.43 0.18 -3.74
C VAL A 23 -18.64 1.63 -3.30
N ASN A 24 -19.19 1.77 -2.09
CA ASN A 24 -19.33 3.02 -1.37
C ASN A 24 -18.61 2.83 -0.02
N LEU A 25 -17.52 3.56 0.19
CA LEU A 25 -16.66 3.37 1.35
C LEU A 25 -15.94 4.67 1.68
N THR A 26 -16.05 5.12 2.92
CA THR A 26 -15.23 6.20 3.46
C THR A 26 -14.27 5.64 4.50
N ILE A 27 -12.98 5.90 4.35
CA ILE A 27 -11.92 5.61 5.33
C ILE A 27 -11.39 6.94 5.85
N ASN A 28 -11.56 7.16 7.15
CA ASN A 28 -11.16 8.41 7.77
C ASN A 28 -9.63 8.54 7.89
N THR A 29 -9.14 9.76 8.00
CA THR A 29 -7.71 10.01 8.24
C THR A 29 -7.28 9.35 9.55
N GLY A 30 -6.17 8.60 9.50
CA GLY A 30 -5.62 7.87 10.64
C GLY A 30 -6.31 6.53 10.94
N GLU A 31 -7.32 6.14 10.18
CA GLU A 31 -8.02 4.88 10.34
C GLU A 31 -7.23 3.71 9.73
N PHE A 32 -7.21 2.56 10.41
CA PHE A 32 -6.63 1.31 9.93
C PHE A 32 -7.74 0.36 9.49
N VAL A 33 -7.90 0.16 8.19
CA VAL A 33 -8.93 -0.69 7.61
C VAL A 33 -8.34 -1.96 7.00
N LEU A 34 -8.88 -3.10 7.38
CA LEU A 34 -8.52 -4.42 6.87
C LEU A 34 -9.57 -4.90 5.87
N LEU A 35 -9.14 -5.19 4.64
CA LEU A 35 -9.93 -5.90 3.64
C LEU A 35 -9.67 -7.40 3.74
N THR A 36 -10.71 -8.20 3.89
CA THR A 36 -10.63 -9.67 3.88
C THR A 36 -11.69 -10.25 2.97
N GLY A 37 -11.54 -11.51 2.60
CA GLY A 37 -12.44 -12.22 1.70
C GLY A 37 -11.70 -13.25 0.85
N GLU A 38 -12.41 -14.02 0.04
CA GLU A 38 -11.82 -15.06 -0.80
C GLU A 38 -10.84 -14.50 -1.85
N SER A 39 -10.01 -15.38 -2.42
CA SER A 39 -9.12 -14.98 -3.52
C SER A 39 -9.94 -14.57 -4.74
N GLY A 40 -9.56 -13.48 -5.39
CA GLY A 40 -10.28 -12.95 -6.56
C GLY A 40 -11.55 -12.16 -6.27
N CYS A 41 -11.94 -11.94 -5.00
CA CYS A 41 -13.17 -11.23 -4.65
C CYS A 41 -13.14 -9.70 -4.87
N GLY A 42 -11.99 -9.11 -5.29
CA GLY A 42 -11.88 -7.68 -5.58
C GLY A 42 -10.97 -6.86 -4.66
N LYS A 43 -10.35 -7.44 -3.61
CA LYS A 43 -9.46 -6.71 -2.67
C LYS A 43 -8.33 -5.97 -3.36
N THR A 44 -7.59 -6.66 -4.22
CA THR A 44 -6.50 -6.08 -5.01
C THR A 44 -7.00 -4.96 -5.95
N THR A 45 -8.23 -5.04 -6.44
CA THR A 45 -8.83 -3.97 -7.25
C THR A 45 -9.08 -2.72 -6.39
N ILE A 46 -9.58 -2.89 -5.17
CA ILE A 46 -9.77 -1.78 -4.23
C ILE A 46 -8.42 -1.12 -3.89
N THR A 47 -7.37 -1.91 -3.60
CA THR A 47 -6.03 -1.36 -3.33
C THR A 47 -5.44 -0.63 -4.53
N ARG A 48 -5.62 -1.16 -5.75
CA ARG A 48 -5.16 -0.53 -7.01
C ARG A 48 -5.89 0.77 -7.34
N LEU A 49 -7.14 0.89 -6.96
CA LEU A 49 -7.88 2.16 -7.10
C LEU A 49 -7.33 3.23 -6.16
N VAL A 50 -6.97 2.88 -4.92
CA VAL A 50 -6.43 3.86 -3.97
C VAL A 50 -5.02 4.31 -4.35
N ASN A 51 -4.17 3.42 -4.87
CA ASN A 51 -2.81 3.81 -5.27
C ASN A 51 -2.70 4.33 -6.71
N GLY A 52 -3.83 4.46 -7.41
CA GLY A 52 -3.89 5.03 -8.77
C GLY A 52 -3.44 4.09 -9.89
N LEU A 53 -3.07 2.83 -9.59
CA LEU A 53 -2.76 1.86 -10.65
C LEU A 53 -3.99 1.57 -11.52
N VAL A 54 -5.18 1.71 -10.97
CA VAL A 54 -6.44 1.84 -11.70
C VAL A 54 -6.88 3.30 -11.56
N PRO A 55 -7.15 4.02 -12.64
CA PRO A 55 -7.19 3.60 -14.06
C PRO A 55 -5.87 3.82 -14.81
N HIS A 56 -4.80 4.38 -14.19
CA HIS A 56 -3.64 4.89 -14.93
C HIS A 56 -2.75 3.81 -15.56
N TYR A 57 -2.72 2.60 -15.00
CA TYR A 57 -1.87 1.51 -15.48
C TYR A 57 -2.69 0.30 -15.95
N TYR A 58 -3.75 -0.05 -15.22
CA TYR A 58 -4.63 -1.15 -15.61
C TYR A 58 -5.84 -0.60 -16.36
N GLU A 59 -5.97 -1.00 -17.63
CA GLU A 59 -7.09 -0.62 -18.47
C GLU A 59 -8.37 -1.36 -18.08
N GLY A 60 -9.51 -0.67 -18.19
CA GLY A 60 -10.81 -1.22 -17.88
C GLY A 60 -11.90 -0.14 -17.87
N LYS A 61 -13.11 -0.55 -17.56
CA LYS A 61 -14.24 0.36 -17.41
C LYS A 61 -14.39 0.75 -15.96
N LEU A 62 -14.15 2.03 -15.64
CA LEU A 62 -14.36 2.64 -14.33
C LEU A 62 -15.65 3.47 -14.36
N GLU A 63 -16.50 3.27 -13.35
CA GLU A 63 -17.67 4.10 -13.06
C GLU A 63 -17.58 4.58 -11.61
N GLY A 64 -18.09 5.77 -11.31
CA GLY A 64 -17.90 6.43 -10.02
C GLY A 64 -16.53 7.07 -9.88
N ASP A 65 -16.13 7.45 -8.68
CA ASP A 65 -14.84 8.09 -8.41
C ASP A 65 -14.26 7.68 -7.06
N VAL A 66 -12.94 7.70 -6.96
CA VAL A 66 -12.19 7.53 -5.71
C VAL A 66 -11.49 8.83 -5.40
N LEU A 67 -11.75 9.37 -4.21
CA LEU A 67 -11.13 10.62 -3.76
C LEU A 67 -10.11 10.35 -2.66
N LEU A 68 -8.93 10.94 -2.80
CA LEU A 68 -7.88 10.97 -1.77
C LEU A 68 -7.75 12.41 -1.27
N ASP A 69 -8.13 12.64 -0.02
CA ASP A 69 -8.20 13.99 0.58
C ASP A 69 -8.95 15.00 -0.33
N GLY A 70 -10.03 14.53 -0.97
CA GLY A 70 -10.88 15.33 -1.86
C GLY A 70 -10.36 15.46 -3.30
N LYS A 71 -9.24 14.87 -3.66
CA LYS A 71 -8.71 14.85 -5.03
C LYS A 71 -9.11 13.55 -5.73
N SER A 72 -9.70 13.64 -6.93
CA SER A 72 -10.02 12.48 -7.75
C SER A 72 -8.76 11.73 -8.18
N VAL A 73 -8.75 10.42 -7.96
CA VAL A 73 -7.65 9.54 -8.41
C VAL A 73 -7.57 9.54 -9.93
N SER A 74 -8.70 9.55 -10.62
CA SER A 74 -8.74 9.51 -12.08
C SER A 74 -8.17 10.78 -12.73
N ASP A 75 -8.35 11.93 -12.09
CA ASP A 75 -7.91 13.23 -12.59
C ASP A 75 -6.51 13.65 -12.10
N THR A 76 -5.97 12.94 -11.09
CA THR A 76 -4.67 13.27 -10.49
C THR A 76 -3.56 12.46 -11.14
N PRO A 77 -2.49 13.09 -11.65
CA PRO A 77 -1.35 12.38 -12.23
C PRO A 77 -0.75 11.36 -11.27
N LEU A 78 -0.30 10.20 -11.79
CA LEU A 78 0.21 9.09 -10.97
C LEU A 78 1.40 9.49 -10.08
N TYR A 79 2.27 10.40 -10.53
CA TYR A 79 3.39 10.90 -9.72
C TYR A 79 2.95 11.73 -8.51
N ASP A 80 1.83 12.45 -8.62
CA ASP A 80 1.24 13.18 -7.48
C ASP A 80 0.57 12.21 -6.50
N LEU A 81 -0.11 11.17 -7.02
CA LEU A 81 -0.68 10.10 -6.20
C LEU A 81 0.41 9.34 -5.45
N ALA A 82 1.55 9.05 -6.09
CA ALA A 82 2.69 8.39 -5.47
C ALA A 82 3.32 9.18 -4.30
N ALA A 83 3.18 10.51 -4.30
CA ALA A 83 3.57 11.33 -3.15
C ALA A 83 2.59 11.26 -1.98
N MET A 84 1.30 10.93 -2.24
CA MET A 84 0.24 10.83 -1.24
C MET A 84 0.09 9.43 -0.65
N VAL A 85 0.36 8.40 -1.46
CA VAL A 85 0.10 6.98 -1.15
C VAL A 85 1.37 6.17 -1.24
N GLY A 86 1.80 5.61 -0.11
CA GLY A 86 2.83 4.56 -0.08
C GLY A 86 2.20 3.20 -0.35
N SER A 87 2.76 2.45 -1.29
CA SER A 87 2.25 1.14 -1.69
C SER A 87 3.22 0.02 -1.36
N VAL A 88 2.71 -1.08 -0.80
CA VAL A 88 3.46 -2.31 -0.55
C VAL A 88 2.75 -3.46 -1.26
N PHE A 89 3.43 -4.06 -2.24
CA PHE A 89 2.87 -5.13 -3.06
C PHE A 89 3.09 -6.51 -2.44
N GLN A 90 2.29 -7.48 -2.85
CA GLN A 90 2.36 -8.88 -2.42
C GLN A 90 3.74 -9.51 -2.59
N ASN A 91 4.45 -9.15 -3.66
CA ASN A 91 5.82 -9.61 -3.90
C ASN A 91 6.79 -8.41 -3.82
N PRO A 92 7.57 -8.28 -2.75
CA PRO A 92 8.51 -7.17 -2.60
C PRO A 92 9.56 -7.11 -3.71
N LYS A 93 9.89 -8.25 -4.34
CA LYS A 93 10.86 -8.28 -5.46
C LYS A 93 10.38 -7.52 -6.69
N SER A 94 9.07 -7.44 -6.91
CA SER A 94 8.51 -6.68 -8.04
C SER A 94 8.44 -5.18 -7.77
N GLN A 95 8.73 -4.75 -6.55
CA GLN A 95 8.68 -3.36 -6.14
C GLN A 95 10.04 -2.65 -6.29
N PHE A 96 11.15 -3.40 -6.21
CA PHE A 96 12.48 -2.83 -6.24
C PHE A 96 12.92 -2.41 -7.65
N PHE A 97 13.45 -1.20 -7.74
CA PHE A 97 14.02 -0.62 -8.96
C PHE A 97 15.56 -0.63 -8.94
N ASN A 98 16.16 -0.66 -7.75
CA ASN A 98 17.59 -0.55 -7.57
C ASN A 98 18.23 -1.86 -7.12
N VAL A 99 19.56 -1.95 -7.21
CA VAL A 99 20.32 -3.14 -6.86
C VAL A 99 20.79 -3.16 -5.40
N ASP A 100 20.78 -2.01 -4.75
CA ASP A 100 21.18 -1.81 -3.36
C ASP A 100 20.14 -1.03 -2.56
N THR A 101 20.22 -1.16 -1.25
CA THR A 101 19.22 -0.61 -0.31
C THR A 101 19.27 0.91 -0.21
N ASP A 102 20.45 1.52 -0.31
CA ASP A 102 20.59 2.98 -0.20
C ASP A 102 19.91 3.66 -1.40
N SER A 103 20.25 3.19 -2.61
CA SER A 103 19.62 3.69 -3.85
C SER A 103 18.13 3.42 -3.87
N GLU A 104 17.67 2.28 -3.32
CA GLU A 104 16.24 1.96 -3.25
C GLU A 104 15.47 2.92 -2.33
N LEU A 105 16.02 3.30 -1.19
CA LEU A 105 15.42 4.29 -0.30
C LEU A 105 15.44 5.71 -0.90
N ALA A 106 16.50 6.06 -1.64
CA ALA A 106 16.61 7.38 -2.27
C ALA A 106 15.66 7.57 -3.46
N PHE A 107 15.36 6.48 -4.17
CA PHE A 107 14.73 6.46 -5.49
C PHE A 107 13.47 7.33 -5.61
N ALA A 108 12.54 7.20 -4.69
CA ALA A 108 11.29 7.97 -4.75
C ALA A 108 11.52 9.49 -4.57
N CYS A 109 12.42 9.87 -3.68
CA CYS A 109 12.77 11.27 -3.45
C CYS A 109 13.54 11.88 -4.64
N GLU A 110 14.44 11.11 -5.25
CA GLU A 110 15.20 11.55 -6.43
C GLU A 110 14.27 11.78 -7.62
N ASN A 111 13.33 10.87 -7.87
CA ASN A 111 12.33 11.01 -8.95
C ASN A 111 11.42 12.23 -8.79
N LEU A 112 11.16 12.64 -7.56
CA LEU A 112 10.37 13.84 -7.26
C LEU A 112 11.24 15.11 -7.16
N GLY A 113 12.56 15.02 -7.41
CA GLY A 113 13.46 16.15 -7.45
C GLY A 113 13.76 16.79 -6.09
N TYR A 114 13.71 16.01 -5.00
CA TYR A 114 14.07 16.52 -3.67
C TYR A 114 15.56 16.91 -3.61
N PRO A 115 15.92 17.98 -2.88
CA PRO A 115 17.31 18.31 -2.61
C PRO A 115 18.03 17.17 -1.87
N GLN A 116 19.30 16.93 -2.19
CA GLN A 116 20.11 15.85 -1.59
C GLN A 116 20.08 15.86 -0.05
N GLU A 117 20.16 17.05 0.56
CA GLU A 117 20.14 17.19 2.03
C GLU A 117 18.81 16.68 2.63
N ASP A 118 17.68 16.92 1.95
CA ASP A 118 16.38 16.45 2.39
C ASP A 118 16.20 14.95 2.17
N ILE A 119 16.78 14.41 1.08
CA ILE A 119 16.82 12.97 0.81
C ILE A 119 17.55 12.26 1.95
N LEU A 120 18.76 12.69 2.30
CA LEU A 120 19.56 12.10 3.36
C LEU A 120 18.83 12.14 4.71
N LYS A 121 18.23 13.27 5.08
CA LYS A 121 17.43 13.39 6.33
C LYS A 121 16.25 12.41 6.37
N ARG A 122 15.56 12.22 5.23
CA ARG A 122 14.44 11.30 5.13
C ARG A 122 14.90 9.84 5.24
N ILE A 123 16.01 9.49 4.60
CA ILE A 123 16.62 8.16 4.69
C ILE A 123 17.06 7.89 6.13
N ASP A 124 17.82 8.76 6.77
CA ASP A 124 18.30 8.60 8.13
C ASP A 124 17.15 8.38 9.11
N ARG A 125 16.08 9.19 8.98
CA ARG A 125 14.88 9.02 9.78
C ARG A 125 14.21 7.66 9.53
N THR A 126 14.06 7.27 8.26
CA THR A 126 13.42 6.01 7.90
C THR A 126 14.25 4.82 8.40
N VAL A 127 15.57 4.85 8.22
CA VAL A 127 16.49 3.82 8.70
C VAL A 127 16.35 3.63 10.22
N SER A 128 16.33 4.73 10.97
CA SER A 128 16.15 4.70 12.43
C SER A 128 14.75 4.23 12.84
N ASP A 129 13.70 4.72 12.20
CA ASP A 129 12.30 4.37 12.53
C ASP A 129 12.00 2.86 12.28
N TYR A 130 12.68 2.23 11.30
CA TYR A 130 12.47 0.83 10.91
C TYR A 130 13.53 -0.12 11.46
N HIS A 131 14.56 0.40 12.15
CA HIS A 131 15.68 -0.38 12.68
C HIS A 131 16.32 -1.25 11.59
N ILE A 132 16.74 -0.63 10.49
CA ILE A 132 17.32 -1.29 9.31
C ILE A 132 18.76 -0.85 9.02
N GLU A 133 19.48 -0.32 10.02
CA GLU A 133 20.85 0.16 9.91
C GLU A 133 21.80 -0.93 9.36
N ASP A 134 21.59 -2.17 9.77
CA ASP A 134 22.37 -3.34 9.35
C ASP A 134 22.04 -3.84 7.93
N LEU A 135 20.96 -3.33 7.35
CA LEU A 135 20.55 -3.64 5.97
C LEU A 135 21.07 -2.61 4.96
N MET A 136 21.55 -1.45 5.41
CA MET A 136 22.05 -0.40 4.51
C MET A 136 23.34 -0.81 3.82
N GLY A 137 23.55 -0.33 2.59
CA GLY A 137 24.68 -0.68 1.75
C GLY A 137 24.69 -2.11 1.21
N ARG A 138 23.60 -2.88 1.41
CA ARG A 138 23.50 -4.28 0.96
C ARG A 138 22.80 -4.38 -0.37
N SER A 139 23.16 -5.40 -1.14
CA SER A 139 22.41 -5.76 -2.35
C SER A 139 21.01 -6.27 -1.98
N VAL A 140 19.95 -5.73 -2.61
CA VAL A 140 18.57 -6.18 -2.41
C VAL A 140 18.38 -7.67 -2.78
N PHE A 141 19.23 -8.21 -3.66
CA PHE A 141 19.17 -9.62 -4.04
C PHE A 141 19.68 -10.54 -2.93
N ALA A 142 20.60 -10.05 -2.08
CA ALA A 142 21.18 -10.81 -0.96
C ALA A 142 20.31 -10.82 0.30
N LEU A 143 19.22 -10.04 0.32
CA LEU A 143 18.32 -9.97 1.45
C LEU A 143 17.41 -11.21 1.54
N SER A 144 17.08 -11.64 2.76
CA SER A 144 16.02 -12.62 3.03
C SER A 144 14.63 -12.06 2.65
N GLY A 145 13.60 -12.91 2.69
CA GLY A 145 12.23 -12.49 2.40
C GLY A 145 11.72 -11.40 3.36
N GLY A 146 11.97 -11.55 4.65
CA GLY A 146 11.59 -10.59 5.68
C GLY A 146 12.36 -9.27 5.56
N GLU A 147 13.69 -9.33 5.34
CA GLU A 147 14.51 -8.14 5.10
C GLU A 147 14.03 -7.38 3.85
N LYS A 148 13.69 -8.07 2.75
CA LYS A 148 13.08 -7.47 1.56
C LYS A 148 11.78 -6.75 1.89
N GLN A 149 10.92 -7.37 2.69
CA GLN A 149 9.66 -6.77 3.11
C GLN A 149 9.88 -5.50 3.94
N LYS A 150 10.86 -5.51 4.87
CA LYS A 150 11.24 -4.31 5.63
C LYS A 150 11.70 -3.18 4.71
N ILE A 151 12.58 -3.47 3.76
CA ILE A 151 13.07 -2.46 2.80
C ILE A 151 11.91 -1.95 1.91
N ALA A 152 11.01 -2.82 1.46
CA ALA A 152 9.85 -2.41 0.68
C ALA A 152 8.91 -1.48 1.46
N CYS A 153 8.68 -1.77 2.74
CA CYS A 153 7.92 -0.86 3.62
C CYS A 153 8.66 0.47 3.84
N ALA A 154 9.97 0.42 4.05
CA ALA A 154 10.81 1.61 4.27
C ALA A 154 10.83 2.51 3.02
N SER A 155 11.09 1.96 1.83
CA SER A 155 11.12 2.72 0.57
C SER A 155 9.75 3.36 0.24
N SER A 156 8.64 2.65 0.54
CA SER A 156 7.29 3.20 0.39
C SER A 156 6.98 4.34 1.36
N SER A 157 7.72 4.45 2.45
CA SER A 157 7.48 5.43 3.52
C SER A 157 8.38 6.64 3.47
N VAL A 158 9.47 6.63 2.72
CA VAL A 158 10.49 7.69 2.72
C VAL A 158 9.93 9.06 2.30
N LEU A 159 8.90 9.08 1.46
CA LEU A 159 8.17 10.29 1.08
C LEU A 159 7.26 10.81 2.21
N LEU A 160 7.09 10.07 3.30
CA LEU A 160 6.18 10.35 4.41
C LEU A 160 4.72 10.47 3.96
N PRO A 161 4.21 9.55 3.13
CA PRO A 161 2.82 9.61 2.65
C PRO A 161 1.84 9.54 3.81
N GLY A 162 0.67 10.19 3.65
CA GLY A 162 -0.41 10.14 4.65
C GLY A 162 -1.22 8.84 4.60
N ILE A 163 -1.18 8.16 3.45
CA ILE A 163 -1.94 6.93 3.18
C ILE A 163 -0.96 5.80 2.88
N MET A 164 -1.20 4.62 3.47
CA MET A 164 -0.45 3.40 3.20
C MET A 164 -1.39 2.32 2.70
N VAL A 165 -1.08 1.72 1.55
CA VAL A 165 -1.85 0.64 0.94
C VAL A 165 -1.00 -0.60 0.82
N LEU A 166 -1.51 -1.73 1.33
CA LEU A 166 -0.79 -3.01 1.28
C LEU A 166 -1.68 -4.09 0.66
N ASP A 167 -1.12 -4.87 -0.24
CA ASP A 167 -1.80 -5.99 -0.88
C ASP A 167 -1.09 -7.30 -0.50
N GLU A 168 -1.70 -8.09 0.39
CA GLU A 168 -1.23 -9.37 0.92
C GLU A 168 0.25 -9.38 1.35
N PRO A 169 0.71 -8.40 2.16
CA PRO A 169 2.14 -8.23 2.46
C PRO A 169 2.76 -9.39 3.25
N SER A 170 1.95 -10.24 3.89
CA SER A 170 2.42 -11.39 4.67
C SER A 170 2.55 -12.70 3.88
N SER A 171 2.12 -12.74 2.61
CA SER A 171 1.92 -13.97 1.85
C SER A 171 3.15 -14.89 1.78
N ASN A 172 4.35 -14.32 1.72
CA ASN A 172 5.63 -15.03 1.57
C ASN A 172 6.54 -14.94 2.81
N LEU A 173 5.98 -14.57 3.98
CA LEU A 173 6.72 -14.34 5.19
C LEU A 173 6.60 -15.52 6.17
N ASP A 174 7.67 -15.81 6.89
CA ASP A 174 7.66 -16.63 8.08
C ASP A 174 7.15 -15.84 9.31
N MET A 175 7.01 -16.50 10.46
CA MET A 175 6.45 -15.90 11.66
C MET A 175 7.27 -14.71 12.19
N ALA A 176 8.60 -14.81 12.14
CA ALA A 176 9.47 -13.72 12.60
C ALA A 176 9.33 -12.47 11.71
N ALA A 177 9.30 -12.67 10.38
CA ALA A 177 9.09 -11.58 9.44
C ALA A 177 7.68 -10.96 9.52
N ILE A 178 6.66 -11.76 9.91
CA ILE A 178 5.31 -11.23 10.18
C ILE A 178 5.31 -10.36 11.44
N ASP A 179 6.05 -10.73 12.49
CA ASP A 179 6.19 -9.91 13.70
C ASP A 179 6.90 -8.58 13.38
N ASP A 180 7.91 -8.60 12.52
CA ASP A 180 8.56 -7.39 12.00
C ASP A 180 7.58 -6.50 11.21
N LEU A 181 6.81 -7.09 10.30
CA LEU A 181 5.78 -6.37 9.54
C LEU A 181 4.74 -5.74 10.48
N ARG A 182 4.31 -6.47 11.51
CA ARG A 182 3.38 -5.97 12.52
C ARG A 182 3.95 -4.75 13.26
N GLN A 183 5.26 -4.74 13.59
CA GLN A 183 5.90 -3.58 14.21
C GLN A 183 5.85 -2.36 13.31
N VAL A 184 6.12 -2.53 12.01
CA VAL A 184 6.01 -1.46 10.99
C VAL A 184 4.59 -0.91 10.93
N LEU A 185 3.58 -1.77 10.85
CA LEU A 185 2.16 -1.36 10.82
C LEU A 185 1.75 -0.61 12.10
N SER A 186 2.23 -1.07 13.27
CA SER A 186 2.02 -0.39 14.55
C SER A 186 2.67 1.00 14.58
N LEU A 187 3.87 1.13 14.00
CA LEU A 187 4.55 2.42 13.85
C LEU A 187 3.71 3.38 12.99
N TRP A 188 3.23 2.93 11.83
CA TRP A 188 2.39 3.76 10.95
C TRP A 188 1.09 4.19 11.62
N LYS A 189 0.43 3.28 12.35
CA LYS A 189 -0.77 3.61 13.12
C LYS A 189 -0.46 4.68 14.18
N LYS A 190 0.64 4.55 14.93
CA LYS A 190 1.09 5.55 15.91
C LYS A 190 1.44 6.90 15.28
N GLN A 191 1.92 6.91 14.05
CA GLN A 191 2.18 8.12 13.26
C GLN A 191 0.90 8.77 12.71
N GLY A 192 -0.28 8.17 12.91
CA GLY A 192 -1.57 8.67 12.44
C GLY A 192 -1.78 8.48 10.94
N LYS A 193 -1.07 7.54 10.30
CA LYS A 193 -1.28 7.25 8.87
C LYS A 193 -2.61 6.52 8.66
N THR A 194 -3.28 6.82 7.57
CA THR A 194 -4.42 6.05 7.09
C THR A 194 -3.90 4.77 6.44
N ILE A 195 -4.37 3.61 6.88
CA ILE A 195 -3.85 2.31 6.42
C ILE A 195 -4.99 1.50 5.82
N LEU A 196 -4.80 1.05 4.59
CA LEU A 196 -5.68 0.09 3.92
C LEU A 196 -4.87 -1.16 3.58
N ILE A 197 -5.20 -2.29 4.19
CA ILE A 197 -4.50 -3.55 3.98
C ILE A 197 -5.47 -4.64 3.51
N ALA A 198 -5.17 -5.27 2.38
CA ALA A 198 -5.81 -6.50 1.95
C ALA A 198 -5.02 -7.69 2.49
N GLU A 199 -5.67 -8.60 3.26
CA GLU A 199 -4.96 -9.68 3.90
C GLU A 199 -5.87 -10.90 4.15
N HIS A 200 -5.24 -12.09 4.12
CA HIS A 200 -5.87 -13.37 4.47
C HIS A 200 -5.47 -13.84 5.87
N ARG A 201 -4.26 -13.51 6.34
CA ARG A 201 -3.75 -13.87 7.65
C ARG A 201 -4.12 -12.80 8.67
N LEU A 202 -5.23 -12.95 9.37
CA LEU A 202 -5.80 -11.89 10.21
C LEU A 202 -5.19 -11.81 11.61
N TYR A 203 -4.56 -12.88 12.09
CA TYR A 203 -4.15 -13.03 13.50
C TYR A 203 -3.17 -11.96 13.98
N TYR A 204 -2.32 -11.41 13.12
CA TYR A 204 -1.35 -10.40 13.50
C TYR A 204 -1.88 -8.96 13.41
N LEU A 205 -3.13 -8.79 12.92
CA LEU A 205 -3.78 -7.49 12.71
C LEU A 205 -4.94 -7.21 13.67
N HIS A 206 -5.36 -8.19 14.48
CA HIS A 206 -6.61 -8.17 15.24
C HIS A 206 -6.76 -6.99 16.22
N ASP A 207 -5.65 -6.46 16.73
CA ASP A 207 -5.59 -5.31 17.64
C ASP A 207 -5.09 -4.01 16.96
N LEU A 208 -4.74 -4.09 15.69
CA LEU A 208 -4.33 -2.95 14.88
C LEU A 208 -5.48 -2.38 14.03
N ALA A 209 -6.31 -3.24 13.46
CA ALA A 209 -7.42 -2.81 12.62
C ALA A 209 -8.52 -2.13 13.45
N ASP A 210 -8.97 -0.97 12.99
CA ASP A 210 -10.11 -0.25 13.56
C ASP A 210 -11.43 -0.75 12.95
N ARG A 211 -11.39 -1.19 11.67
CA ARG A 211 -12.51 -1.77 10.93
C ARG A 211 -12.05 -2.94 10.07
N VAL A 212 -12.91 -3.92 9.92
CA VAL A 212 -12.70 -5.07 9.01
C VAL A 212 -13.82 -5.11 7.99
N LEU A 213 -13.47 -5.07 6.71
CA LEU A 213 -14.41 -5.13 5.59
C LEU A 213 -14.30 -6.49 4.91
N TYR A 214 -15.41 -7.23 4.88
CA TYR A 214 -15.47 -8.49 4.17
C TYR A 214 -15.94 -8.24 2.74
N VAL A 215 -15.05 -8.53 1.79
CA VAL A 215 -15.29 -8.37 0.35
C VAL A 215 -15.70 -9.71 -0.25
N LYS A 216 -16.78 -9.69 -1.01
CA LYS A 216 -17.29 -10.87 -1.72
C LYS A 216 -17.88 -10.46 -3.06
N ASP A 217 -17.56 -11.21 -4.11
CA ASP A 217 -18.08 -11.01 -5.47
C ASP A 217 -17.96 -9.56 -5.99
N GLY A 218 -16.90 -8.84 -5.60
CA GLY A 218 -16.66 -7.46 -5.97
C GLY A 218 -17.41 -6.40 -5.14
N GLU A 219 -18.07 -6.79 -4.07
CA GLU A 219 -18.83 -5.88 -3.20
C GLU A 219 -18.34 -5.95 -1.75
N ILE A 220 -18.55 -4.90 -0.97
CA ILE A 220 -18.37 -4.93 0.49
C ILE A 220 -19.64 -5.50 1.09
N GLU A 221 -19.59 -6.79 1.48
CA GLU A 221 -20.76 -7.50 2.00
C GLU A 221 -21.02 -7.19 3.47
N ARG A 222 -19.96 -7.05 4.26
CA ARG A 222 -20.04 -6.83 5.72
C ARG A 222 -18.92 -5.94 6.22
N GLU A 223 -19.25 -5.24 7.30
CA GLU A 223 -18.30 -4.41 8.06
C GLU A 223 -18.38 -4.80 9.54
N TYR A 224 -17.20 -4.87 10.20
CA TYR A 224 -17.06 -5.24 11.62
C TYR A 224 -16.17 -4.25 12.34
#